data_78180794bbb1cb014dca2dc22d21cbc6
#
_entry.id   78180794bbb1cb014dca2dc22d21cbc6
#
_cell.length_a   1.000
_cell.length_b   1.000
_cell.length_c   1.000
_cell.angle_alpha   90.00
_cell.angle_beta   90.00
_cell.angle_gamma   90.00
#
_symmetry.space_group_name_H-M   'P 1'
#
loop_
_entity.id
_entity.type
_entity.pdbx_description
1 polymer ?
#
loop_
_entity_poly.entity_id
_entity_poly.type
_entity_poly.pdbx_seq_one_letter_code
_entity_poly.pdbx_strand_id
1 'polypeptide(L)'
;MKLEISDWNMIPYAGAWSRQTEWFDALVRAKQAGEDYVNHIVLCEHPHVYTLGRSGKERNMLLGEEQLRRIGATLYHIDRGGDITYHGPGQLVCYPILNLEDFSLGLKEYVHLLEEAVIRVCASFGIVAGRLEKATGVWLEGDTPRARKICAIGVRSSHFVTMHGLALNVNTDLRYFSYINPCGFIDKGVTSLQKELGREVPMEEVKERLCKELVNLLS
;
A
#
# COMPACT_ATOMS: atom_id res chain seq x y z
N MET A 1 1.54 7.57 24.22
CA MET A 1 1.42 6.87 22.92
C MET A 1 2.80 6.34 22.50
N LYS A 2 2.90 5.07 22.14
CA LYS A 2 4.14 4.46 21.65
C LYS A 2 3.95 4.11 20.17
N LEU A 3 4.92 4.49 19.32
CA LEU A 3 4.96 4.17 17.90
C LEU A 3 6.27 3.46 17.59
N GLU A 4 6.20 2.29 16.98
CA GLU A 4 7.36 1.51 16.56
C GLU A 4 7.38 1.36 15.03
N ILE A 5 8.57 1.50 14.45
CA ILE A 5 8.79 1.31 13.00
C ILE A 5 9.63 0.06 12.83
N SER A 6 9.20 -0.82 11.95
CA SER A 6 9.86 -2.09 11.65
C SER A 6 10.03 -2.28 10.15
N ASP A 7 11.12 -2.89 9.74
CA ASP A 7 11.32 -3.37 8.38
C ASP A 7 11.33 -4.90 8.38
N TRP A 8 10.38 -5.50 7.67
CA TRP A 8 10.31 -6.95 7.52
C TRP A 8 11.04 -7.46 6.27
N ASN A 9 11.70 -6.57 5.55
CA ASN A 9 12.43 -6.89 4.31
C ASN A 9 11.53 -7.62 3.29
N MET A 10 12.10 -8.57 2.56
CA MET A 10 11.33 -9.44 1.65
C MET A 10 10.62 -10.54 2.45
N ILE A 11 9.29 -10.48 2.52
CA ILE A 11 8.48 -11.42 3.30
C ILE A 11 7.34 -12.00 2.45
N PRO A 12 7.06 -13.32 2.49
CA PRO A 12 5.87 -13.90 1.87
C PRO A 12 4.59 -13.24 2.40
N TYR A 13 3.65 -12.95 1.49
CA TYR A 13 2.43 -12.21 1.81
C TYR A 13 1.61 -12.85 2.96
N ALA A 14 1.45 -14.18 2.95
CA ALA A 14 0.73 -14.89 3.99
C ALA A 14 1.33 -14.65 5.39
N GLY A 15 2.68 -14.67 5.50
CA GLY A 15 3.38 -14.39 6.75
C GLY A 15 3.18 -12.95 7.23
N ALA A 16 3.26 -11.99 6.30
CA ALA A 16 3.00 -10.60 6.62
C ALA A 16 1.55 -10.37 7.05
N TRP A 17 0.59 -10.97 6.36
CA TRP A 17 -0.83 -10.86 6.68
C TRP A 17 -1.15 -11.47 8.05
N SER A 18 -0.59 -12.65 8.36
CA SER A 18 -0.75 -13.28 9.70
C SER A 18 -0.23 -12.36 10.82
N ARG A 19 0.98 -11.79 10.66
CA ARG A 19 1.55 -10.86 11.66
C ARG A 19 0.74 -9.57 11.80
N GLN A 20 0.26 -9.01 10.70
CA GLN A 20 -0.62 -7.84 10.75
C GLN A 20 -1.91 -8.15 11.52
N THR A 21 -2.54 -9.31 11.25
CA THR A 21 -3.76 -9.73 11.93
C THR A 21 -3.54 -9.88 13.43
N GLU A 22 -2.44 -10.53 13.82
CA GLU A 22 -2.07 -10.69 15.23
C GLU A 22 -1.92 -9.34 15.94
N TRP A 23 -1.17 -8.40 15.36
CA TRP A 23 -0.96 -7.08 15.94
C TRP A 23 -2.22 -6.23 15.94
N PHE A 24 -3.00 -6.28 14.86
CA PHE A 24 -4.30 -5.62 14.77
C PHE A 24 -5.24 -6.09 15.86
N ASP A 25 -5.41 -7.40 16.04
CA ASP A 25 -6.30 -7.98 17.04
C ASP A 25 -5.80 -7.71 18.47
N ALA A 26 -4.48 -7.75 18.69
CA ALA A 26 -3.88 -7.42 19.98
C ALA A 26 -4.15 -5.95 20.34
N LEU A 27 -3.96 -5.02 19.40
CA LEU A 27 -4.19 -3.60 19.61
C LEU A 27 -5.68 -3.31 19.89
N VAL A 28 -6.60 -3.94 19.13
CA VAL A 28 -8.04 -3.80 19.36
C VAL A 28 -8.41 -4.29 20.78
N ARG A 29 -7.91 -5.45 21.20
CA ARG A 29 -8.19 -5.99 22.54
C ARG A 29 -7.64 -5.10 23.66
N ALA A 30 -6.37 -4.69 23.55
CA ALA A 30 -5.74 -3.83 24.56
C ALA A 30 -6.47 -2.48 24.70
N LYS A 31 -6.83 -1.86 23.56
CA LYS A 31 -7.63 -0.64 23.54
C LYS A 31 -8.98 -0.82 24.25
N GLN A 32 -9.70 -1.91 23.96
CA GLN A 32 -11.00 -2.19 24.61
C GLN A 32 -10.89 -2.47 26.11
N ALA A 33 -9.76 -3.06 26.54
CA ALA A 33 -9.47 -3.34 27.93
C ALA A 33 -8.90 -2.11 28.69
N GLY A 34 -8.56 -1.01 27.99
CA GLY A 34 -7.88 0.13 28.59
C GLY A 34 -6.43 -0.16 28.99
N GLU A 35 -5.81 -1.14 28.34
CA GLU A 35 -4.43 -1.55 28.55
C GLU A 35 -3.48 -0.78 27.64
N ASP A 36 -2.17 -0.79 27.98
CA ASP A 36 -1.14 -0.21 27.15
C ASP A 36 -0.97 -1.00 25.83
N TYR A 37 -0.75 -0.29 24.74
CA TYR A 37 -0.47 -0.85 23.42
C TYR A 37 0.55 -0.04 22.63
N VAL A 38 1.01 -0.59 21.54
CA VAL A 38 1.97 0.01 20.63
C VAL A 38 1.33 0.14 19.25
N ASN A 39 1.45 1.32 18.66
CA ASN A 39 1.18 1.55 17.25
C ASN A 39 2.39 1.12 16.41
N HIS A 40 2.17 0.55 15.24
CA HIS A 40 3.24 0.06 14.38
C HIS A 40 3.16 0.63 12.97
N ILE A 41 4.31 0.97 12.40
CA ILE A 41 4.49 1.18 10.96
C ILE A 41 5.46 0.11 10.48
N VAL A 42 5.02 -0.71 9.53
CA VAL A 42 5.83 -1.79 8.98
C VAL A 42 6.15 -1.51 7.52
N LEU A 43 7.40 -1.62 7.15
CA LEU A 43 7.86 -1.59 5.77
C LEU A 43 8.23 -3.00 5.32
N CYS A 44 7.96 -3.32 4.07
CA CYS A 44 8.39 -4.60 3.48
C CYS A 44 8.32 -4.57 1.96
N GLU A 45 8.82 -5.64 1.38
CA GLU A 45 8.54 -6.06 0.00
C GLU A 45 7.95 -7.47 0.01
N HIS A 46 7.30 -7.87 -1.07
CA HIS A 46 6.75 -9.22 -1.24
C HIS A 46 7.31 -9.91 -2.48
N PRO A 47 7.41 -11.26 -2.50
CA PRO A 47 7.39 -12.02 -3.74
C PRO A 47 6.13 -11.71 -4.56
N HIS A 48 6.13 -12.09 -5.83
CA HIS A 48 4.99 -11.82 -6.73
C HIS A 48 3.68 -12.34 -6.16
N VAL A 49 2.74 -11.43 -5.89
CA VAL A 49 1.44 -11.74 -5.33
C VAL A 49 0.36 -10.79 -5.82
N TYR A 50 -0.80 -11.31 -6.08
CA TYR A 50 -2.03 -10.55 -6.31
C TYR A 50 -2.92 -10.63 -5.08
N THR A 51 -3.55 -9.51 -4.73
CA THR A 51 -4.51 -9.46 -3.64
C THR A 51 -5.84 -8.91 -4.14
N LEU A 52 -6.91 -9.70 -3.94
CA LEU A 52 -8.27 -9.32 -4.27
C LEU A 52 -8.96 -8.81 -3.00
N GLY A 53 -9.28 -7.52 -2.97
CA GLY A 53 -9.95 -6.87 -1.84
C GLY A 53 -11.46 -7.08 -1.86
N ARG A 54 -12.16 -6.48 -0.89
CA ARG A 54 -13.61 -6.66 -0.69
C ARG A 54 -14.49 -6.28 -1.87
N SER A 55 -14.06 -5.29 -2.67
CA SER A 55 -14.80 -4.84 -3.86
C SER A 55 -14.35 -5.54 -5.12
N GLY A 56 -13.38 -6.46 -5.01
CA GLY A 56 -12.76 -7.13 -6.12
C GLY A 56 -13.67 -8.20 -6.72
N LYS A 57 -13.54 -8.39 -8.02
CA LYS A 57 -14.21 -9.45 -8.78
C LYS A 57 -13.16 -10.39 -9.35
N GLU A 58 -13.36 -11.69 -9.24
CA GLU A 58 -12.42 -12.70 -9.76
C GLU A 58 -12.08 -12.49 -11.24
N ARG A 59 -13.06 -12.07 -12.05
CA ARG A 59 -12.84 -11.72 -13.46
C ARG A 59 -11.82 -10.60 -13.71
N ASN A 60 -11.42 -9.89 -12.66
CA ASN A 60 -10.38 -8.86 -12.73
C ASN A 60 -8.97 -9.44 -12.66
N MET A 61 -8.83 -10.74 -12.32
CA MET A 61 -7.63 -11.53 -12.53
C MET A 61 -7.71 -12.19 -13.91
N LEU A 62 -6.81 -11.82 -14.82
CA LEU A 62 -6.84 -12.28 -16.21
C LEU A 62 -6.12 -13.59 -16.42
N LEU A 63 -5.41 -14.10 -15.41
CA LEU A 63 -4.66 -15.36 -15.45
C LEU A 63 -5.37 -16.43 -14.61
N GLY A 64 -5.36 -17.66 -15.12
CA GLY A 64 -5.72 -18.84 -14.34
C GLY A 64 -4.59 -19.31 -13.41
N GLU A 65 -4.90 -20.25 -12.51
CA GLU A 65 -3.95 -20.75 -11.50
C GLU A 65 -2.64 -21.31 -12.09
N GLU A 66 -2.73 -22.01 -13.22
CA GLU A 66 -1.55 -22.58 -13.88
C GLU A 66 -0.62 -21.48 -14.42
N GLN A 67 -1.21 -20.42 -14.99
CA GLN A 67 -0.46 -19.27 -15.50
C GLN A 67 0.19 -18.48 -14.36
N LEU A 68 -0.53 -18.30 -13.24
CA LEU A 68 0.02 -17.68 -12.04
C LEU A 68 1.25 -18.45 -11.53
N ARG A 69 1.15 -19.79 -11.45
CA ARG A 69 2.30 -20.62 -11.06
C ARG A 69 3.48 -20.47 -12.01
N ARG A 70 3.26 -20.38 -13.32
CA ARG A 70 4.33 -20.20 -14.32
C ARG A 70 5.09 -18.88 -14.15
N ILE A 71 4.42 -17.81 -13.72
CA ILE A 71 5.06 -16.50 -13.46
C ILE A 71 5.52 -16.34 -12.01
N GLY A 72 5.46 -17.40 -11.19
CA GLY A 72 5.87 -17.39 -9.79
C GLY A 72 4.98 -16.52 -8.89
N ALA A 73 3.72 -16.28 -9.26
CA ALA A 73 2.80 -15.44 -8.51
C ALA A 73 1.71 -16.27 -7.81
N THR A 74 1.17 -15.71 -6.72
CA THR A 74 0.03 -16.25 -5.98
C THR A 74 -1.13 -15.26 -5.96
N LEU A 75 -2.35 -15.73 -5.68
CA LEU A 75 -3.53 -14.88 -5.50
C LEU A 75 -4.12 -15.13 -4.11
N TYR A 76 -4.40 -14.04 -3.37
CA TYR A 76 -5.09 -14.08 -2.08
C TYR A 76 -6.35 -13.23 -2.11
N HIS A 77 -7.43 -13.77 -1.53
CA HIS A 77 -8.64 -13.03 -1.22
C HIS A 77 -8.51 -12.46 0.19
N ILE A 78 -8.62 -11.14 0.32
CA ILE A 78 -8.33 -10.45 1.57
C ILE A 78 -9.39 -9.40 1.89
N ASP A 79 -9.34 -8.88 3.10
CA ASP A 79 -10.38 -8.03 3.68
C ASP A 79 -10.07 -6.52 3.65
N ARG A 80 -9.02 -6.09 2.91
CA ARG A 80 -8.78 -4.66 2.65
C ARG A 80 -9.86 -4.05 1.75
N GLY A 81 -10.01 -2.74 1.83
CA GLY A 81 -10.79 -1.99 0.84
C GLY A 81 -10.18 -2.06 -0.56
N GLY A 82 -11.01 -1.77 -1.57
CA GLY A 82 -10.61 -1.75 -2.98
C GLY A 82 -10.72 -3.10 -3.68
N ASP A 83 -10.27 -3.13 -4.92
CA ASP A 83 -10.33 -4.24 -5.86
C ASP A 83 -9.01 -5.04 -5.88
N ILE A 84 -8.67 -5.62 -7.02
CA ILE A 84 -7.42 -6.35 -7.22
C ILE A 84 -6.22 -5.41 -7.32
N THR A 85 -5.09 -5.81 -6.75
CA THR A 85 -3.80 -5.18 -7.01
C THR A 85 -2.69 -6.22 -7.04
N TYR A 86 -1.49 -5.77 -7.41
CA TYR A 86 -0.28 -6.57 -7.46
C TYR A 86 0.76 -6.03 -6.46
N HIS A 87 1.49 -6.96 -5.84
CA HIS A 87 2.71 -6.68 -5.09
C HIS A 87 3.84 -7.56 -5.62
N GLY A 88 5.06 -7.03 -5.60
CA GLY A 88 6.23 -7.77 -6.05
C GLY A 88 7.54 -7.07 -5.70
N PRO A 89 8.69 -7.70 -6.01
CA PRO A 89 10.00 -7.11 -5.79
C PRO A 89 10.13 -5.71 -6.40
N GLY A 90 10.81 -4.83 -5.69
CA GLY A 90 10.95 -3.43 -6.09
C GLY A 90 9.74 -2.55 -5.77
N GLN A 91 8.70 -3.09 -5.12
CA GLN A 91 7.57 -2.31 -4.63
C GLN A 91 7.67 -2.14 -3.11
N LEU A 92 7.75 -0.90 -2.64
CA LEU A 92 7.72 -0.61 -1.21
C LEU A 92 6.29 -0.71 -0.69
N VAL A 93 6.05 -1.67 0.18
CA VAL A 93 4.78 -1.84 0.88
C VAL A 93 4.91 -1.32 2.30
N CYS A 94 3.92 -0.55 2.74
CA CYS A 94 3.86 -0.02 4.10
C CYS A 94 2.51 -0.38 4.75
N TYR A 95 2.59 -0.98 5.93
CA TYR A 95 1.45 -1.39 6.75
C TYR A 95 1.43 -0.61 8.07
N PRO A 96 0.72 0.53 8.15
CA PRO A 96 0.48 1.19 9.44
C PRO A 96 -0.65 0.48 10.19
N ILE A 97 -0.32 -0.07 11.37
CA ILE A 97 -1.26 -0.71 12.31
C ILE A 97 -1.38 0.25 13.49
N LEU A 98 -2.37 1.13 13.41
CA LEU A 98 -2.51 2.32 14.25
C LEU A 98 -3.90 2.37 14.88
N ASN A 99 -3.98 2.84 16.13
CA ASN A 99 -5.22 3.38 16.65
C ASN A 99 -5.34 4.85 16.19
N LEU A 100 -6.24 5.13 15.28
CA LEU A 100 -6.41 6.47 14.70
C LEU A 100 -6.82 7.54 15.71
N GLU A 101 -7.47 7.15 16.82
CA GLU A 101 -7.85 8.09 17.88
C GLU A 101 -6.64 8.70 18.58
N ASP A 102 -5.52 7.96 18.66
CA ASP A 102 -4.27 8.48 19.24
C ASP A 102 -3.71 9.67 18.44
N PHE A 103 -4.10 9.78 17.17
CA PHE A 103 -3.67 10.81 16.22
C PHE A 103 -4.79 11.79 15.88
N SER A 104 -5.96 11.69 16.53
CA SER A 104 -7.15 12.50 16.25
C SER A 104 -7.60 12.42 14.78
N LEU A 105 -7.46 11.24 14.15
CA LEU A 105 -7.78 11.00 12.75
C LEU A 105 -9.05 10.17 12.57
N GLY A 106 -9.89 10.58 11.63
CA GLY A 106 -10.88 9.70 11.02
C GLY A 106 -10.28 8.87 9.89
N LEU A 107 -11.02 7.85 9.43
CA LEU A 107 -10.52 6.96 8.37
C LEU A 107 -10.23 7.70 7.05
N LYS A 108 -11.03 8.72 6.72
CA LYS A 108 -10.84 9.49 5.50
C LYS A 108 -9.58 10.34 5.57
N GLU A 109 -9.39 11.04 6.68
CA GLU A 109 -8.20 11.85 6.96
C GLU A 109 -6.94 10.98 6.95
N TYR A 110 -7.02 9.79 7.53
CA TYR A 110 -5.91 8.83 7.52
C TYR A 110 -5.53 8.39 6.09
N VAL A 111 -6.50 8.07 5.23
CA VAL A 111 -6.20 7.73 3.84
C VAL A 111 -5.57 8.92 3.11
N HIS A 112 -6.08 10.14 3.33
CA HIS A 112 -5.49 11.36 2.78
C HIS A 112 -4.06 11.60 3.28
N LEU A 113 -3.77 11.26 4.55
CA LEU A 113 -2.43 11.33 5.14
C LEU A 113 -1.47 10.36 4.43
N LEU A 114 -1.89 9.13 4.17
CA LEU A 114 -1.09 8.15 3.42
C LEU A 114 -0.78 8.65 2.00
N GLU A 115 -1.77 9.22 1.32
CA GLU A 115 -1.58 9.82 0.00
C GLU A 115 -0.59 10.99 0.08
N GLU A 116 -0.74 11.88 1.08
CA GLU A 116 0.14 13.03 1.27
C GLU A 116 1.59 12.62 1.51
N ALA A 117 1.84 11.61 2.35
CA ALA A 117 3.18 11.10 2.60
C ALA A 117 3.86 10.66 1.28
N VAL A 118 3.14 9.91 0.45
CA VAL A 118 3.67 9.46 -0.85
C VAL A 118 3.85 10.63 -1.83
N ILE A 119 2.94 11.60 -1.86
CA ILE A 119 3.07 12.80 -2.71
C ILE A 119 4.34 13.55 -2.34
N ARG A 120 4.64 13.74 -1.05
CA ARG A 120 5.87 14.40 -0.57
C ARG A 120 7.12 13.59 -0.90
N VAL A 121 7.06 12.26 -0.78
CA VAL A 121 8.15 11.38 -1.24
C VAL A 121 8.40 11.58 -2.74
N CYS A 122 7.37 11.55 -3.60
CA CYS A 122 7.50 11.80 -5.03
C CYS A 122 8.12 13.18 -5.30
N ALA A 123 7.63 14.23 -4.61
CA ALA A 123 8.15 15.59 -4.75
C ALA A 123 9.64 15.70 -4.38
N SER A 124 10.09 14.94 -3.38
CA SER A 124 11.50 14.89 -2.98
C SER A 124 12.43 14.28 -4.04
N PHE A 125 11.87 13.57 -5.03
CA PHE A 125 12.55 13.08 -6.23
C PHE A 125 12.28 13.94 -7.46
N GLY A 126 11.62 15.10 -7.32
CA GLY A 126 11.28 15.99 -8.42
C GLY A 126 10.09 15.53 -9.27
N ILE A 127 9.30 14.56 -8.77
CA ILE A 127 8.13 14.02 -9.45
C ILE A 127 6.87 14.72 -8.93
N VAL A 128 6.09 15.32 -9.84
CA VAL A 128 4.79 15.92 -9.52
C VAL A 128 3.73 14.83 -9.48
N ALA A 129 3.25 14.52 -8.30
CA ALA A 129 2.19 13.55 -8.06
C ALA A 129 1.02 14.19 -7.29
N GLY A 130 -0.14 13.58 -7.34
CA GLY A 130 -1.33 14.11 -6.67
C GLY A 130 -2.41 13.04 -6.48
N ARG A 131 -3.57 13.50 -6.04
CA ARG A 131 -4.78 12.70 -5.87
C ARG A 131 -5.64 12.76 -7.13
N LEU A 132 -6.39 11.70 -7.37
CA LEU A 132 -7.43 11.68 -8.41
C LEU A 132 -8.78 11.49 -7.72
N GLU A 133 -9.74 12.35 -8.05
CA GLU A 133 -11.08 12.29 -7.46
C GLU A 133 -11.71 10.90 -7.68
N LYS A 134 -12.31 10.33 -6.64
CA LYS A 134 -12.95 8.98 -6.64
C LYS A 134 -12.01 7.80 -6.95
N ALA A 135 -10.70 8.00 -6.92
CA ALA A 135 -9.72 6.98 -7.24
C ALA A 135 -8.56 6.97 -6.22
N THR A 136 -8.81 6.42 -5.04
CA THR A 136 -7.83 6.33 -3.94
C THR A 136 -6.45 5.85 -4.41
N GLY A 137 -5.41 6.51 -3.90
CA GLY A 137 -4.01 6.28 -4.25
C GLY A 137 -3.34 7.53 -4.81
N VAL A 138 -2.09 7.40 -5.19
CA VAL A 138 -1.30 8.52 -5.71
C VAL A 138 -1.07 8.37 -7.21
N TRP A 139 -1.31 9.46 -7.92
CA TRP A 139 -1.35 9.50 -9.37
C TRP A 139 -0.45 10.58 -9.93
N LEU A 140 0.07 10.33 -11.12
CA LEU A 140 0.69 11.34 -11.97
C LEU A 140 -0.28 11.67 -13.09
N GLU A 141 -0.34 12.96 -13.43
CA GLU A 141 -1.20 13.50 -14.52
C GLU A 141 -2.67 13.02 -14.41
N GLY A 142 -3.23 12.97 -13.18
CA GLY A 142 -4.52 12.35 -12.87
C GLY A 142 -5.69 12.82 -13.73
N ASP A 143 -5.72 14.09 -14.08
CA ASP A 143 -6.81 14.73 -14.85
C ASP A 143 -6.59 14.69 -16.38
N THR A 144 -5.66 13.87 -16.85
CA THR A 144 -5.32 13.74 -18.27
C THR A 144 -5.47 12.30 -18.77
N PRO A 145 -5.51 12.07 -20.09
CA PRO A 145 -5.47 10.72 -20.66
C PRO A 145 -4.18 9.94 -20.33
N ARG A 146 -3.15 10.62 -19.82
CA ARG A 146 -1.88 10.03 -19.40
C ARG A 146 -1.84 9.69 -17.93
N ALA A 147 -2.98 9.73 -17.25
CA ALA A 147 -3.09 9.39 -15.84
C ALA A 147 -2.50 8.00 -15.54
N ARG A 148 -1.59 7.95 -14.58
CA ARG A 148 -0.92 6.71 -14.16
C ARG A 148 -0.70 6.66 -12.66
N LYS A 149 -1.03 5.53 -12.08
CA LYS A 149 -0.94 5.32 -10.64
C LYS A 149 0.48 4.92 -10.26
N ILE A 150 1.06 5.61 -9.29
CA ILE A 150 2.36 5.27 -8.71
C ILE A 150 2.23 4.54 -7.38
N CYS A 151 1.16 4.78 -6.63
CA CYS A 151 0.92 4.13 -5.35
C CYS A 151 -0.53 3.69 -5.23
N ALA A 152 -0.75 2.42 -4.90
CA ALA A 152 -2.04 1.88 -4.52
C ALA A 152 -2.23 1.99 -3.00
N ILE A 153 -3.46 2.28 -2.55
CA ILE A 153 -3.81 2.34 -1.14
C ILE A 153 -5.09 1.55 -0.92
N GLY A 154 -5.05 0.64 0.04
CA GLY A 154 -6.20 -0.15 0.45
C GLY A 154 -6.06 -0.56 1.91
N VAL A 155 -6.95 -0.05 2.76
CA VAL A 155 -6.90 -0.24 4.21
C VAL A 155 -8.13 -1.01 4.71
N ARG A 156 -8.00 -1.62 5.87
CA ARG A 156 -9.10 -2.09 6.71
C ARG A 156 -9.05 -1.31 8.02
N SER A 157 -10.21 -0.93 8.54
CA SER A 157 -10.32 -0.36 9.88
C SER A 157 -11.46 -1.01 10.65
N SER A 158 -11.23 -1.25 11.93
CA SER A 158 -12.25 -1.66 12.91
C SER A 158 -11.89 -1.06 14.28
N HIS A 159 -12.87 -0.51 14.99
CA HIS A 159 -12.65 0.18 16.26
C HIS A 159 -11.58 1.29 16.18
N PHE A 160 -11.51 2.00 15.05
CA PHE A 160 -10.46 2.98 14.73
C PHE A 160 -9.03 2.42 14.65
N VAL A 161 -8.85 1.10 14.73
CA VAL A 161 -7.56 0.45 14.47
C VAL A 161 -7.47 0.10 13.00
N THR A 162 -6.28 0.29 12.40
CA THR A 162 -6.01 0.07 10.97
C THR A 162 -5.12 -1.13 10.72
N MET A 163 -5.24 -1.73 9.53
CA MET A 163 -4.28 -2.67 8.95
C MET A 163 -4.28 -2.58 7.43
N HIS A 164 -3.37 -3.29 6.77
CA HIS A 164 -2.98 -3.07 5.38
C HIS A 164 -2.40 -1.66 5.21
N GLY A 165 -2.48 -1.04 4.05
CA GLY A 165 -1.91 0.30 3.90
C GLY A 165 -1.67 0.68 2.45
N LEU A 166 -0.41 0.97 2.10
CA LEU A 166 -0.01 1.47 0.78
C LEU A 166 1.07 0.60 0.12
N ALA A 167 1.12 0.68 -1.19
CA ALA A 167 2.10 0.01 -2.04
C ALA A 167 2.62 0.99 -3.10
N LEU A 168 3.83 1.51 -2.88
CA LEU A 168 4.53 2.45 -3.75
C LEU A 168 5.41 1.70 -4.74
N ASN A 169 5.18 1.90 -6.02
CA ASN A 169 6.03 1.36 -7.07
C ASN A 169 7.37 2.14 -7.12
N VAL A 170 8.45 1.52 -6.68
CA VAL A 170 9.82 2.08 -6.70
C VAL A 170 10.55 1.59 -7.93
N ASN A 171 11.00 0.33 -7.94
CA ASN A 171 11.68 -0.35 -9.05
C ASN A 171 10.84 -1.54 -9.55
N THR A 172 9.54 -1.46 -9.38
CA THR A 172 8.58 -2.54 -9.63
C THR A 172 8.52 -2.94 -11.09
N ASP A 173 8.52 -4.23 -11.38
CA ASP A 173 8.21 -4.73 -12.72
C ASP A 173 6.73 -4.50 -13.06
N LEU A 174 6.46 -3.44 -13.79
CA LEU A 174 5.10 -3.01 -14.11
C LEU A 174 4.36 -3.96 -15.08
N ARG A 175 5.06 -4.92 -15.72
CA ARG A 175 4.44 -5.90 -16.61
C ARG A 175 3.40 -6.75 -15.87
N TYR A 176 3.61 -7.02 -14.60
CA TYR A 176 2.67 -7.79 -13.78
C TYR A 176 1.30 -7.11 -13.63
N PHE A 177 1.20 -5.80 -13.77
CA PHE A 177 -0.09 -5.10 -13.76
C PHE A 177 -0.92 -5.35 -15.03
N SER A 178 -0.32 -5.82 -16.14
CA SER A 178 -1.06 -6.21 -17.34
C SER A 178 -1.89 -7.47 -17.18
N TYR A 179 -1.67 -8.23 -16.10
CA TYR A 179 -2.42 -9.45 -15.80
C TYR A 179 -3.66 -9.21 -14.94
N ILE A 180 -3.95 -7.96 -14.60
CA ILE A 180 -5.13 -7.59 -13.82
C ILE A 180 -5.90 -6.43 -14.46
N ASN A 181 -7.19 -6.35 -14.14
CA ASN A 181 -8.08 -5.29 -14.62
C ASN A 181 -8.76 -4.60 -13.44
N PRO A 182 -8.03 -3.73 -12.69
CA PRO A 182 -8.56 -3.15 -11.46
C PRO A 182 -9.65 -2.13 -11.72
N CYS A 183 -10.81 -2.29 -11.08
CA CYS A 183 -11.90 -1.30 -10.92
C CYS A 183 -12.34 -0.56 -12.19
N GLY A 184 -12.23 -1.17 -13.39
CA GLY A 184 -12.68 -0.53 -14.62
C GLY A 184 -11.83 0.66 -15.08
N PHE A 185 -10.67 0.90 -14.47
CA PHE A 185 -9.68 1.87 -14.96
C PHE A 185 -8.86 1.28 -16.13
N ILE A 186 -9.59 0.84 -17.17
CA ILE A 186 -8.99 0.26 -18.39
C ILE A 186 -8.13 1.30 -19.12
N ASP A 187 -8.47 2.59 -18.95
CA ASP A 187 -7.83 3.70 -19.66
C ASP A 187 -6.67 4.35 -18.88
N LYS A 188 -6.36 3.87 -17.67
CA LYS A 188 -5.33 4.48 -16.81
C LYS A 188 -4.13 3.56 -16.64
N GLY A 189 -2.95 4.14 -16.74
CA GLY A 189 -1.69 3.42 -16.61
C GLY A 189 -1.24 3.19 -15.17
N VAL A 190 -0.11 2.48 -15.07
CA VAL A 190 0.70 2.38 -13.85
C VAL A 190 2.11 2.86 -14.14
N THR A 191 2.76 3.40 -13.11
CA THR A 191 4.14 3.87 -13.19
C THR A 191 4.92 3.54 -11.92
N SER A 192 6.22 3.86 -11.89
CA SER A 192 7.12 3.68 -10.76
C SER A 192 8.12 4.83 -10.70
N LEU A 193 8.77 5.02 -9.55
CA LEU A 193 9.85 6.01 -9.43
C LEU A 193 10.94 5.76 -10.48
N GLN A 194 11.36 4.51 -10.65
CA GLN A 194 12.35 4.11 -11.67
C GLN A 194 11.94 4.53 -13.07
N LYS A 195 10.68 4.29 -13.45
CA LYS A 195 10.18 4.64 -14.80
C LYS A 195 10.14 6.14 -15.02
N GLU A 196 9.72 6.92 -14.04
CA GLU A 196 9.63 8.39 -14.15
C GLU A 196 11.01 9.05 -14.15
N LEU A 197 11.99 8.51 -13.42
CA LEU A 197 13.33 9.05 -13.31
C LEU A 197 14.30 8.51 -14.37
N GLY A 198 13.93 7.44 -15.07
CA GLY A 198 14.81 6.77 -16.04
C GLY A 198 16.01 6.05 -15.41
N ARG A 199 16.00 5.81 -14.11
CA ARG A 199 17.06 5.12 -13.35
C ARG A 199 16.51 4.37 -12.16
N GLU A 200 17.23 3.35 -11.72
CA GLU A 200 16.95 2.66 -10.45
C GLU A 200 17.06 3.61 -9.26
N VAL A 201 16.19 3.42 -8.27
CA VAL A 201 16.15 4.22 -7.04
C VAL A 201 16.48 3.31 -5.86
N PRO A 202 17.45 3.66 -5.00
CA PRO A 202 17.77 2.87 -3.81
C PRO A 202 16.53 2.73 -2.90
N MET A 203 16.13 1.50 -2.61
CA MET A 203 14.93 1.22 -1.81
C MET A 203 15.03 1.82 -0.41
N GLU A 204 16.21 1.73 0.21
CA GLU A 204 16.44 2.27 1.57
C GLU A 204 16.21 3.79 1.62
N GLU A 205 16.63 4.53 0.60
CA GLU A 205 16.36 5.98 0.52
C GLU A 205 14.86 6.28 0.50
N VAL A 206 14.08 5.46 -0.21
CA VAL A 206 12.62 5.63 -0.30
C VAL A 206 11.96 5.26 1.04
N LYS A 207 12.42 4.19 1.71
CA LYS A 207 11.95 3.79 3.04
C LYS A 207 12.17 4.89 4.06
N GLU A 208 13.37 5.46 4.12
CA GLU A 208 13.72 6.55 5.06
C GLU A 208 12.84 7.78 4.83
N ARG A 209 12.67 8.20 3.58
CA ARG A 209 11.83 9.35 3.23
C ARG A 209 10.37 9.09 3.58
N LEU A 210 9.83 7.91 3.27
CA LEU A 210 8.44 7.57 3.58
C LEU A 210 8.20 7.53 5.09
N CYS A 211 9.08 6.90 5.87
CA CYS A 211 9.00 6.89 7.33
C CYS A 211 9.00 8.31 7.91
N LYS A 212 9.91 9.16 7.43
CA LYS A 212 10.01 10.56 7.87
C LYS A 212 8.70 11.32 7.62
N GLU A 213 8.14 11.21 6.41
CA GLU A 213 6.90 11.90 6.08
C GLU A 213 5.70 11.36 6.88
N LEU A 214 5.60 10.03 7.07
CA LEU A 214 4.54 9.44 7.88
C LEU A 214 4.62 9.91 9.34
N VAL A 215 5.80 9.91 9.96
CA VAL A 215 5.98 10.37 11.34
C VAL A 215 5.64 11.86 11.45
N ASN A 216 6.10 12.69 10.52
CA ASN A 216 5.80 14.12 10.51
C ASN A 216 4.29 14.43 10.37
N LEU A 217 3.57 13.61 9.60
CA LEU A 217 2.13 13.80 9.37
C LEU A 217 1.26 13.21 10.49
N LEU A 218 1.81 12.29 11.28
CA LEU A 218 1.14 11.70 12.45
C LEU A 218 1.39 12.50 13.74
N SER A 219 2.30 13.47 13.72
CA SER A 219 2.63 14.34 14.86
C SER A 219 1.73 15.55 14.89
#